data_fbd2976588b65d6f00783ab01eb701e1
#
_entry.id   fbd2976588b65d6f00783ab01eb701e1
#
_cell.length_a   1.000
_cell.length_b   1.000
_cell.length_c   1.000
_cell.angle_alpha   90.00
_cell.angle_beta   90.00
_cell.angle_gamma   90.00
#
_symmetry.space_group_name_H-M   'P 1'
#
loop_
_entity.id
_entity.type
_entity.pdbx_description
1 polymer ?
#
loop_
_entity_poly.entity_id
_entity_poly.type
_entity_poly.pdbx_seq_one_letter_code
_entity_poly.pdbx_strand_id
1 'polypeptide(L)'
;MKILLVSQMYPGPSDPDLGVFVRSMEEALVARGHVVERAFLDRRGGGKRKYVTLSAATLQAARRFRPDVVYAHFLVPTGLIAALAGRAPLVVTAHGRDVRNVGWLPGIAGITRYVVRRAAAVIAVSDYLRRELETKIPEARGKTVVIDSGVDLERFEVAPAPDGGPRYLCVASLIQRKNVLRLADAFARIGRGTLTFVGDGPLRPQLEGRPGVELVGRVPYDRVPEQIAASHVVCQPSLIEPFGQALLEAMACGRTVVATRIGGPPEFVPPEAGVLVDPADEEALADALRAAAGLPCPNPAARTAAEAHDVRLQAEKVERVLELAARGPRA
;
A
#
# COMPACT_ATOMS: atom_id res chain seq x y z
N MET A 1 19.87 15.63 2.91
CA MET A 1 20.74 14.46 3.24
C MET A 1 20.82 13.53 2.04
N LYS A 2 21.80 12.61 2.05
CA LYS A 2 21.95 11.53 1.08
C LYS A 2 21.24 10.28 1.55
N ILE A 3 20.23 9.83 0.81
CA ILE A 3 19.40 8.68 1.15
C ILE A 3 19.65 7.58 0.12
N LEU A 4 20.03 6.38 0.57
CA LEU A 4 20.03 5.19 -0.29
C LEU A 4 18.68 4.48 -0.14
N LEU A 5 17.83 4.59 -1.14
CA LEU A 5 16.55 3.90 -1.19
C LEU A 5 16.74 2.49 -1.74
N VAL A 6 16.29 1.49 -0.97
CA VAL A 6 16.38 0.08 -1.35
C VAL A 6 15.00 -0.55 -1.39
N SER A 7 14.59 -1.07 -2.55
CA SER A 7 13.26 -1.67 -2.71
C SER A 7 13.24 -2.87 -3.66
N GLN A 8 12.46 -3.88 -3.29
CA GLN A 8 12.14 -5.01 -4.19
C GLN A 8 10.95 -4.75 -5.11
N MET A 9 10.35 -3.56 -5.02
CA MET A 9 9.22 -3.11 -5.83
C MET A 9 9.43 -1.65 -6.21
N TYR A 10 9.56 -1.38 -7.49
CA TYR A 10 9.64 -0.04 -8.05
C TYR A 10 9.06 -0.06 -9.47
N PRO A 11 8.38 1.00 -9.93
CA PRO A 11 7.82 1.02 -11.27
C PRO A 11 8.89 0.87 -12.36
N GLY A 12 8.63 -0.01 -13.31
CA GLY A 12 9.50 -0.24 -14.47
C GLY A 12 8.70 -0.41 -15.75
N PRO A 13 9.36 -0.47 -16.91
CA PRO A 13 8.67 -0.55 -18.20
C PRO A 13 7.72 -1.76 -18.34
N SER A 14 8.09 -2.90 -17.76
CA SER A 14 7.27 -4.12 -17.81
C SER A 14 6.20 -4.19 -16.73
N ASP A 15 6.38 -3.48 -15.62
CA ASP A 15 5.50 -3.48 -14.46
C ASP A 15 5.32 -2.04 -13.94
N PRO A 16 4.65 -1.14 -14.67
CA PRO A 16 4.55 0.28 -14.34
C PRO A 16 3.74 0.57 -13.07
N ASP A 17 2.93 -0.39 -12.60
CA ASP A 17 2.14 -0.34 -11.37
C ASP A 17 2.86 -0.96 -10.15
N LEU A 18 4.12 -1.41 -10.32
CA LEU A 18 4.87 -2.07 -9.27
C LEU A 18 5.48 -1.07 -8.29
N GLY A 19 4.99 -1.02 -7.05
CA GLY A 19 5.61 -0.21 -5.99
C GLY A 19 5.51 1.30 -6.22
N VAL A 20 4.43 1.78 -6.84
CA VAL A 20 4.18 3.20 -7.10
C VAL A 20 4.22 4.05 -5.82
N PHE A 21 3.77 3.51 -4.70
CA PHE A 21 3.85 4.18 -3.40
C PHE A 21 5.31 4.42 -2.93
N VAL A 22 6.26 3.58 -3.35
CA VAL A 22 7.70 3.79 -3.08
C VAL A 22 8.21 4.97 -3.90
N ARG A 23 7.82 5.05 -5.17
CA ARG A 23 8.17 6.17 -6.05
C ARG A 23 7.57 7.48 -5.57
N SER A 24 6.29 7.48 -5.19
CA SER A 24 5.63 8.70 -4.69
C SER A 24 6.31 9.23 -3.42
N MET A 25 6.69 8.36 -2.50
CA MET A 25 7.44 8.74 -1.31
C MET A 25 8.85 9.26 -1.66
N GLU A 26 9.54 8.64 -2.60
CA GLU A 26 10.83 9.13 -3.08
C GLU A 26 10.71 10.52 -3.72
N GLU A 27 9.76 10.71 -4.63
CA GLU A 27 9.50 11.99 -5.30
C GLU A 27 9.23 13.10 -4.26
N ALA A 28 8.43 12.79 -3.23
CA ALA A 28 8.16 13.73 -2.14
C ALA A 28 9.41 14.04 -1.30
N LEU A 29 10.28 13.06 -1.03
CA LEU A 29 11.56 13.30 -0.34
C LEU A 29 12.53 14.12 -1.19
N VAL A 30 12.60 13.87 -2.51
CA VAL A 30 13.40 14.66 -3.45
C VAL A 30 12.91 16.11 -3.52
N ALA A 31 11.60 16.33 -3.56
CA ALA A 31 11.01 17.68 -3.53
C ALA A 31 11.34 18.44 -2.23
N ARG A 32 11.65 17.73 -1.14
CA ARG A 32 12.12 18.30 0.14
C ARG A 32 13.65 18.56 0.17
N GLY A 33 14.34 18.39 -0.95
CA GLY A 33 15.77 18.70 -1.10
C GLY A 33 16.73 17.57 -0.72
N HIS A 34 16.24 16.32 -0.60
CA HIS A 34 17.11 15.17 -0.39
C HIS A 34 17.71 14.66 -1.69
N VAL A 35 18.92 14.11 -1.62
CA VAL A 35 19.55 13.44 -2.74
C VAL A 35 19.37 11.94 -2.56
N VAL A 36 18.61 11.33 -3.48
CA VAL A 36 18.23 9.91 -3.39
C VAL A 36 18.97 9.10 -4.45
N GLU A 37 19.74 8.11 -4.04
CA GLU A 37 20.27 7.05 -4.88
C GLU A 37 19.42 5.80 -4.71
N ARG A 38 19.19 5.06 -5.80
CA ARG A 38 18.27 3.92 -5.82
C ARG A 38 18.98 2.59 -6.04
N ALA A 39 18.59 1.58 -5.25
CA ALA A 39 18.87 0.17 -5.53
C ALA A 39 17.54 -0.59 -5.49
N PHE A 40 17.01 -1.02 -6.65
CA PHE A 40 15.65 -1.51 -6.72
C PHE A 40 15.46 -2.67 -7.72
N LEU A 41 14.30 -3.32 -7.63
CA LEU A 41 13.78 -4.25 -8.63
C LEU A 41 12.52 -3.63 -9.27
N ASP A 42 12.52 -3.56 -10.59
CA ASP A 42 11.52 -2.92 -11.44
C ASP A 42 10.57 -3.91 -12.14
N ARG A 43 10.62 -5.19 -11.77
CA ARG A 43 9.83 -6.25 -12.38
C ARG A 43 9.42 -7.33 -11.39
N ARG A 44 8.22 -7.90 -11.60
CA ARG A 44 7.71 -9.02 -10.78
C ARG A 44 8.45 -10.33 -11.06
N GLY A 45 8.81 -10.58 -12.30
CA GLY A 45 9.54 -11.78 -12.77
C GLY A 45 10.96 -11.89 -12.25
N GLY A 46 11.70 -12.93 -12.73
CA GLY A 46 13.15 -13.10 -12.47
C GLY A 46 13.52 -14.03 -11.31
N GLY A 47 12.53 -14.66 -10.64
CA GLY A 47 12.78 -15.65 -9.59
C GLY A 47 13.65 -15.14 -8.44
N LYS A 48 14.32 -16.05 -7.72
CA LYS A 48 15.17 -15.69 -6.57
C LYS A 48 16.49 -15.01 -6.97
N ARG A 49 16.96 -15.20 -8.21
CA ARG A 49 18.23 -14.62 -8.70
C ARG A 49 18.21 -13.10 -8.72
N LYS A 50 17.06 -12.47 -8.90
CA LYS A 50 16.92 -11.00 -8.87
C LYS A 50 17.40 -10.38 -7.54
N TYR A 51 17.31 -11.10 -6.42
CA TYR A 51 17.79 -10.61 -5.13
C TYR A 51 19.32 -10.60 -5.03
N VAL A 52 20.03 -11.45 -5.78
CA VAL A 52 21.49 -11.37 -5.91
C VAL A 52 21.88 -10.07 -6.62
N THR A 53 21.18 -9.75 -7.71
CA THR A 53 21.37 -8.48 -8.44
C THR A 53 21.08 -7.28 -7.53
N LEU A 54 19.97 -7.32 -6.77
CA LEU A 54 19.63 -6.26 -5.82
C LEU A 54 20.72 -6.11 -4.74
N SER A 55 21.24 -7.22 -4.21
CA SER A 55 22.33 -7.20 -3.21
C SER A 55 23.59 -6.55 -3.75
N ALA A 56 24.01 -6.93 -4.97
CA ALA A 56 25.20 -6.35 -5.61
C ALA A 56 24.99 -4.85 -5.88
N ALA A 57 23.86 -4.46 -6.44
CA ALA A 57 23.51 -3.05 -6.69
C ALA A 57 23.48 -2.22 -5.40
N THR A 58 22.88 -2.76 -4.33
CA THR A 58 22.80 -2.07 -3.02
C THR A 58 24.19 -1.87 -2.44
N LEU A 59 25.04 -2.89 -2.46
CA LEU A 59 26.43 -2.82 -1.96
C LEU A 59 27.27 -1.81 -2.76
N GLN A 60 27.15 -1.83 -4.08
CA GLN A 60 27.84 -0.88 -4.97
C GLN A 60 27.38 0.55 -4.71
N ALA A 61 26.06 0.78 -4.64
CA ALA A 61 25.50 2.08 -4.34
C ALA A 61 25.93 2.60 -2.96
N ALA A 62 25.88 1.77 -1.92
CA ALA A 62 26.30 2.14 -0.58
C ALA A 62 27.79 2.59 -0.52
N ARG A 63 28.67 1.90 -1.26
CA ARG A 63 30.12 2.25 -1.31
C ARG A 63 30.37 3.53 -2.09
N ARG A 64 29.73 3.69 -3.25
CA ARG A 64 29.96 4.83 -4.15
C ARG A 64 29.31 6.10 -3.62
N PHE A 65 28.04 6.01 -3.23
CA PHE A 65 27.22 7.16 -2.84
C PHE A 65 27.51 7.65 -1.42
N ARG A 66 27.93 6.74 -0.52
CA ARG A 66 28.17 7.02 0.91
C ARG A 66 26.96 7.72 1.55
N PRO A 67 25.82 7.03 1.67
CA PRO A 67 24.58 7.61 2.18
C PRO A 67 24.71 8.00 3.66
N ASP A 68 23.99 9.04 4.06
CA ASP A 68 23.79 9.41 5.48
C ASP A 68 22.86 8.41 6.17
N VAL A 69 21.91 7.83 5.42
CA VAL A 69 20.94 6.85 5.90
C VAL A 69 20.53 5.91 4.75
N VAL A 70 20.27 4.64 5.07
CA VAL A 70 19.64 3.67 4.15
C VAL A 70 18.17 3.57 4.50
N TYR A 71 17.32 3.80 3.50
CA TYR A 71 15.87 3.68 3.61
C TYR A 71 15.38 2.48 2.80
N ALA A 72 15.00 1.40 3.49
CA ALA A 72 14.58 0.15 2.86
C ALA A 72 13.06 -0.02 2.94
N HIS A 73 12.47 -0.50 1.86
CA HIS A 73 11.08 -0.93 1.84
C HIS A 73 11.00 -2.46 1.89
N PHE A 74 10.19 -2.98 2.82
CA PHE A 74 10.04 -4.39 3.23
C PHE A 74 11.16 -4.92 4.13
N LEU A 75 10.76 -5.62 5.20
CA LEU A 75 11.67 -6.21 6.19
C LEU A 75 12.55 -7.31 5.58
N VAL A 76 11.95 -8.24 4.82
CA VAL A 76 12.66 -9.37 4.20
C VAL A 76 12.13 -9.58 2.78
N PRO A 77 12.99 -9.72 1.78
CA PRO A 77 14.45 -9.78 1.84
C PRO A 77 15.18 -8.43 1.84
N THR A 78 14.50 -7.33 1.45
CA THR A 78 15.11 -6.02 1.18
C THR A 78 15.81 -5.43 2.41
N GLY A 79 15.14 -5.42 3.56
CA GLY A 79 15.75 -4.94 4.81
C GLY A 79 16.98 -5.74 5.23
N LEU A 80 17.02 -7.05 4.97
CA LEU A 80 18.22 -7.87 5.18
C LEU A 80 19.37 -7.41 4.26
N ILE A 81 19.10 -7.24 2.95
CA ILE A 81 20.08 -6.77 1.98
C ILE A 81 20.65 -5.42 2.41
N ALA A 82 19.77 -4.48 2.80
CA ALA A 82 20.15 -3.16 3.27
C ALA A 82 20.99 -3.23 4.57
N ALA A 83 20.60 -4.09 5.52
CA ALA A 83 21.31 -4.28 6.79
C ALA A 83 22.74 -4.81 6.62
N LEU A 84 22.99 -5.55 5.54
CA LEU A 84 24.30 -6.13 5.20
C LEU A 84 25.14 -5.24 4.28
N ALA A 85 24.56 -4.21 3.66
CA ALA A 85 25.21 -3.41 2.63
C ALA A 85 26.23 -2.37 3.16
N GLY A 86 26.23 -2.07 4.46
CA GLY A 86 27.17 -1.09 5.01
C GLY A 86 26.90 -0.72 6.46
N ARG A 87 27.57 0.38 6.90
CA ARG A 87 27.51 0.88 8.27
C ARG A 87 26.51 2.04 8.47
N ALA A 88 25.99 2.62 7.39
CA ALA A 88 25.03 3.70 7.49
C ALA A 88 23.78 3.23 8.28
N PRO A 89 23.16 4.12 9.06
CA PRO A 89 21.93 3.82 9.77
C PRO A 89 20.85 3.30 8.84
N LEU A 90 20.06 2.31 9.29
CA LEU A 90 19.00 1.70 8.53
C LEU A 90 17.64 2.13 9.10
N VAL A 91 16.78 2.63 8.25
CA VAL A 91 15.33 2.74 8.48
C VAL A 91 14.61 1.80 7.52
N VAL A 92 13.64 1.05 8.00
CA VAL A 92 12.91 0.09 7.17
C VAL A 92 11.40 0.25 7.32
N THR A 93 10.67 0.29 6.19
CA THR A 93 9.21 0.31 6.18
C THR A 93 8.64 -1.10 5.97
N ALA A 94 7.75 -1.52 6.85
CA ALA A 94 6.95 -2.73 6.76
C ALA A 94 5.63 -2.45 6.03
N HIS A 95 5.27 -3.30 5.04
CA HIS A 95 4.11 -3.11 4.17
C HIS A 95 3.02 -4.18 4.31
N GLY A 96 3.22 -5.17 5.19
CA GLY A 96 2.22 -6.18 5.54
C GLY A 96 2.55 -7.61 5.14
N ARG A 97 2.88 -7.90 3.86
CA ARG A 97 3.24 -9.28 3.47
C ARG A 97 4.50 -9.76 4.17
N ASP A 98 5.45 -8.90 4.35
CA ASP A 98 6.69 -9.13 5.08
C ASP A 98 6.45 -9.48 6.56
N VAL A 99 5.54 -8.75 7.24
CA VAL A 99 5.13 -9.04 8.62
C VAL A 99 4.31 -10.34 8.70
N ARG A 100 3.39 -10.57 7.75
CA ARG A 100 2.58 -11.78 7.71
C ARG A 100 3.42 -13.04 7.54
N ASN A 101 4.51 -12.98 6.76
CA ASN A 101 5.42 -14.10 6.54
C ASN A 101 6.19 -14.51 7.81
N VAL A 102 6.26 -13.64 8.82
CA VAL A 102 6.87 -13.95 10.11
C VAL A 102 6.02 -15.02 10.84
N GLY A 103 6.66 -16.12 11.18
CA GLY A 103 6.01 -17.29 11.80
C GLY A 103 5.34 -18.23 10.80
N TRP A 104 5.12 -17.82 9.55
CA TRP A 104 4.52 -18.68 8.52
C TRP A 104 5.58 -19.36 7.64
N LEU A 105 6.71 -18.70 7.39
CA LEU A 105 7.83 -19.28 6.66
C LEU A 105 8.99 -19.57 7.62
N PRO A 106 9.59 -20.79 7.56
CA PRO A 106 10.74 -21.14 8.39
C PRO A 106 11.90 -20.14 8.23
N GLY A 107 12.54 -19.79 9.34
CA GLY A 107 13.71 -18.89 9.37
C GLY A 107 13.39 -17.39 9.23
N ILE A 108 12.23 -17.00 8.69
CA ILE A 108 11.89 -15.59 8.48
C ILE A 108 11.85 -14.80 9.79
N ALA A 109 11.37 -15.39 10.89
CA ALA A 109 11.34 -14.73 12.19
C ALA A 109 12.75 -14.34 12.67
N GLY A 110 13.74 -15.24 12.54
CA GLY A 110 15.13 -14.94 12.91
C GLY A 110 15.75 -13.86 12.06
N ILE A 111 15.51 -13.89 10.73
CA ILE A 111 15.99 -12.87 9.81
C ILE A 111 15.32 -11.51 10.10
N THR A 112 14.01 -11.48 10.30
CA THR A 112 13.29 -10.25 10.64
C THR A 112 13.78 -9.66 11.95
N ARG A 113 14.01 -10.49 12.97
CA ARG A 113 14.61 -10.07 14.25
C ARG A 113 15.98 -9.42 14.06
N TYR A 114 16.83 -10.01 13.24
CA TYR A 114 18.12 -9.43 12.90
C TYR A 114 17.99 -8.05 12.25
N VAL A 115 17.09 -7.92 11.24
CA VAL A 115 16.83 -6.64 10.55
C VAL A 115 16.36 -5.59 11.54
N VAL A 116 15.37 -5.92 12.38
CA VAL A 116 14.80 -4.99 13.39
C VAL A 116 15.86 -4.54 14.40
N ARG A 117 16.73 -5.46 14.84
CA ARG A 117 17.84 -5.10 15.75
C ARG A 117 18.85 -4.15 15.10
N ARG A 118 19.13 -4.34 13.80
CA ARG A 118 20.04 -3.49 13.02
C ARG A 118 19.43 -2.16 12.62
N ALA A 119 18.12 -2.07 12.50
CA ALA A 119 17.41 -0.85 12.15
C ALA A 119 17.46 0.16 13.31
N ALA A 120 17.73 1.43 12.99
CA ALA A 120 17.58 2.56 13.90
C ALA A 120 16.10 2.81 14.20
N ALA A 121 15.23 2.66 13.18
CA ALA A 121 13.79 2.73 13.31
C ALA A 121 13.09 1.79 12.29
N VAL A 122 11.88 1.37 12.63
CA VAL A 122 10.97 0.66 11.75
C VAL A 122 9.74 1.54 11.52
N ILE A 123 9.28 1.67 10.28
CA ILE A 123 8.03 2.33 9.94
C ILE A 123 7.01 1.24 9.64
N ALA A 124 5.83 1.30 10.23
CA ALA A 124 4.68 0.48 9.89
C ALA A 124 3.61 1.33 9.21
N VAL A 125 3.03 0.84 8.12
CA VAL A 125 2.05 1.61 7.32
C VAL A 125 0.68 1.76 8.00
N SER A 126 0.47 1.12 9.14
CA SER A 126 -0.74 1.25 9.98
C SER A 126 -0.44 0.82 11.42
N ASP A 127 -1.26 1.24 12.38
CA ASP A 127 -1.15 0.80 13.76
C ASP A 127 -1.49 -0.70 13.90
N TYR A 128 -2.42 -1.18 13.10
CA TYR A 128 -2.67 -2.62 12.98
C TYR A 128 -1.37 -3.38 12.65
N LEU A 129 -0.63 -2.92 11.64
CA LEU A 129 0.60 -3.58 11.21
C LEU A 129 1.72 -3.45 12.24
N ARG A 130 1.80 -2.31 12.96
CA ARG A 130 2.72 -2.13 14.09
C ARG A 130 2.46 -3.18 15.16
N ARG A 131 1.20 -3.34 15.60
CA ARG A 131 0.81 -4.33 16.62
C ARG A 131 1.13 -5.76 16.19
N GLU A 132 0.84 -6.11 14.94
CA GLU A 132 1.18 -7.41 14.35
C GLU A 132 2.69 -7.67 14.38
N LEU A 133 3.50 -6.67 13.98
CA LEU A 133 4.95 -6.78 13.99
C LEU A 133 5.51 -6.94 15.41
N GLU A 134 5.07 -6.08 16.35
CA GLU A 134 5.54 -6.09 17.74
C GLU A 134 5.13 -7.34 18.51
N THR A 135 4.01 -7.96 18.14
CA THR A 135 3.58 -9.25 18.69
C THR A 135 4.50 -10.38 18.22
N LYS A 136 4.83 -10.40 16.92
CA LYS A 136 5.65 -11.45 16.30
C LYS A 136 7.15 -11.26 16.54
N ILE A 137 7.60 -10.01 16.65
CA ILE A 137 8.99 -9.59 16.85
C ILE A 137 9.04 -8.55 17.99
N PRO A 138 9.11 -9.00 19.25
CA PRO A 138 9.11 -8.09 20.41
C PRO A 138 10.22 -7.03 20.38
N GLU A 139 11.33 -7.27 19.69
CA GLU A 139 12.42 -6.32 19.49
C GLU A 139 12.03 -5.09 18.67
N ALA A 140 10.88 -5.10 18.01
CA ALA A 140 10.33 -3.96 17.29
C ALA A 140 9.69 -2.92 18.23
N ARG A 141 9.36 -3.31 19.46
CA ARG A 141 8.76 -2.40 20.47
C ARG A 141 9.70 -1.24 20.78
N GLY A 142 9.13 -0.04 20.79
CA GLY A 142 9.89 1.20 21.01
C GLY A 142 10.75 1.66 19.84
N LYS A 143 10.81 0.88 18.74
CA LYS A 143 11.49 1.24 17.49
C LYS A 143 10.53 1.46 16.34
N THR A 144 9.25 1.05 16.47
CA THR A 144 8.26 1.13 15.40
C THR A 144 7.45 2.41 15.53
N VAL A 145 7.40 3.18 14.45
CA VAL A 145 6.55 4.35 14.27
C VAL A 145 5.51 4.08 13.19
N VAL A 146 4.32 4.65 13.32
CA VAL A 146 3.26 4.51 12.32
C VAL A 146 3.32 5.70 11.37
N ILE A 147 3.61 5.41 10.10
CA ILE A 147 3.57 6.39 8.99
C ILE A 147 3.06 5.64 7.78
N ASP A 148 1.91 6.03 7.26
CA ASP A 148 1.33 5.43 6.07
C ASP A 148 2.03 5.88 4.77
N SER A 149 1.64 5.28 3.65
CA SER A 149 2.28 5.56 2.36
C SER A 149 1.84 6.89 1.74
N GLY A 150 0.78 7.51 2.26
CA GLY A 150 0.19 8.73 1.73
C GLY A 150 -0.51 8.57 0.39
N VAL A 151 -1.18 9.62 -0.04
CA VAL A 151 -1.78 9.76 -1.37
C VAL A 151 -1.38 11.09 -1.99
N ASP A 152 -1.13 11.09 -3.28
CA ASP A 152 -0.86 12.31 -4.06
C ASP A 152 -2.18 13.01 -4.39
N LEU A 153 -2.51 14.05 -3.65
CA LEU A 153 -3.77 14.79 -3.79
C LEU A 153 -3.86 15.65 -5.06
N GLU A 154 -2.75 15.90 -5.73
CA GLU A 154 -2.70 16.58 -7.04
C GLU A 154 -3.00 15.59 -8.17
N ARG A 155 -2.60 14.34 -8.02
CA ARG A 155 -2.93 13.27 -8.97
C ARG A 155 -4.34 12.74 -8.79
N PHE A 156 -4.78 12.59 -7.54
CA PHE A 156 -6.11 12.08 -7.17
C PHE A 156 -7.00 13.24 -6.76
N GLU A 157 -7.46 14.00 -7.75
CA GLU A 157 -8.36 15.13 -7.57
C GLU A 157 -9.81 14.70 -7.43
N VAL A 158 -10.60 15.52 -6.74
CA VAL A 158 -12.05 15.31 -6.65
C VAL A 158 -12.66 15.39 -8.04
N ALA A 159 -13.39 14.34 -8.42
CA ALA A 159 -14.09 14.27 -9.70
C ALA A 159 -15.62 14.32 -9.50
N PRO A 160 -16.40 14.91 -10.43
CA PRO A 160 -17.85 14.89 -10.38
C PRO A 160 -18.40 13.46 -10.37
N ALA A 161 -19.64 13.31 -9.92
CA ALA A 161 -20.34 12.02 -9.99
C ALA A 161 -20.48 11.57 -11.44
N PRO A 162 -20.23 10.30 -11.77
CA PRO A 162 -20.54 9.80 -13.10
C PRO A 162 -22.06 9.68 -13.31
N ASP A 163 -22.51 9.83 -14.55
CA ASP A 163 -23.91 9.69 -14.89
C ASP A 163 -24.41 8.24 -14.77
N GLY A 164 -25.71 8.09 -14.50
CA GLY A 164 -26.42 6.82 -14.52
C GLY A 164 -26.47 6.11 -13.18
N GLY A 165 -26.72 4.79 -13.20
CA GLY A 165 -26.88 3.96 -12.01
C GLY A 165 -25.58 3.70 -11.24
N PRO A 166 -25.66 3.05 -10.07
CA PRO A 166 -24.48 2.86 -9.23
C PRO A 166 -23.40 2.05 -9.95
N ARG A 167 -22.17 2.60 -9.95
CA ARG A 167 -20.97 1.98 -10.51
C ARG A 167 -20.00 1.69 -9.37
N TYR A 168 -19.71 0.42 -9.19
CA TYR A 168 -18.75 -0.07 -8.21
C TYR A 168 -17.43 -0.38 -8.88
N LEU A 169 -16.33 -0.08 -8.22
CA LEU A 169 -14.97 -0.32 -8.71
C LEU A 169 -14.16 -1.10 -7.67
N CYS A 170 -13.38 -2.06 -8.12
CA CYS A 170 -12.37 -2.72 -7.31
C CYS A 170 -11.00 -2.63 -8.02
N VAL A 171 -10.08 -1.85 -7.45
CA VAL A 171 -8.70 -1.75 -7.95
C VAL A 171 -7.81 -2.69 -7.13
N ALA A 172 -7.55 -3.88 -7.65
CA ALA A 172 -6.80 -4.90 -6.91
C ALA A 172 -6.23 -6.01 -7.80
N SER A 173 -5.20 -6.71 -7.32
CA SER A 173 -4.86 -8.02 -7.88
C SER A 173 -6.00 -9.01 -7.66
N LEU A 174 -6.38 -9.78 -8.67
CA LEU A 174 -7.49 -10.75 -8.61
C LEU A 174 -7.04 -12.04 -7.93
N ILE A 175 -6.87 -11.98 -6.61
CA ILE A 175 -6.39 -13.08 -5.75
C ILE A 175 -7.31 -13.30 -4.55
N GLN A 176 -7.25 -14.50 -3.96
CA GLN A 176 -8.09 -14.89 -2.82
C GLN A 176 -8.10 -13.88 -1.68
N ARG A 177 -6.94 -13.34 -1.29
CA ARG A 177 -6.83 -12.36 -0.20
C ARG A 177 -7.61 -11.07 -0.45
N LYS A 178 -7.77 -10.66 -1.71
CA LYS A 178 -8.54 -9.46 -2.08
C LYS A 178 -10.05 -9.70 -2.10
N ASN A 179 -10.47 -10.95 -1.90
CA ASN A 179 -11.86 -11.36 -1.72
C ASN A 179 -12.78 -10.99 -2.90
N VAL A 180 -12.21 -10.96 -4.09
CA VAL A 180 -12.89 -10.46 -5.31
C VAL A 180 -14.08 -11.33 -5.73
N LEU A 181 -14.06 -12.63 -5.43
CA LEU A 181 -15.18 -13.54 -5.76
C LEU A 181 -16.39 -13.22 -4.86
N ARG A 182 -16.19 -13.12 -3.54
CA ARG A 182 -17.29 -12.76 -2.62
C ARG A 182 -17.83 -11.36 -2.91
N LEU A 183 -16.97 -10.40 -3.35
CA LEU A 183 -17.44 -9.10 -3.81
C LEU A 183 -18.38 -9.24 -5.01
N ALA A 184 -18.03 -10.08 -5.99
CA ALA A 184 -18.88 -10.33 -7.16
C ALA A 184 -20.18 -11.07 -6.77
N ASP A 185 -20.11 -12.01 -5.81
CA ASP A 185 -21.30 -12.73 -5.31
C ASP A 185 -22.24 -11.75 -4.56
N ALA A 186 -21.73 -10.89 -3.69
CA ALA A 186 -22.48 -9.86 -2.99
C ALA A 186 -23.07 -8.82 -3.98
N PHE A 187 -22.31 -8.44 -5.02
CA PHE A 187 -22.81 -7.55 -6.08
C PHE A 187 -23.99 -8.19 -6.84
N ALA A 188 -23.92 -9.46 -7.18
CA ALA A 188 -25.03 -10.17 -7.85
C ALA A 188 -26.33 -10.11 -7.04
N ARG A 189 -26.26 -10.08 -5.70
CA ARG A 189 -27.44 -9.96 -4.80
C ARG A 189 -28.12 -8.58 -4.85
N ILE A 190 -27.38 -7.53 -5.23
CA ILE A 190 -28.00 -6.20 -5.35
C ILE A 190 -28.74 -5.98 -6.69
N GLY A 191 -28.40 -6.75 -7.72
CA GLY A 191 -29.16 -6.87 -8.98
C GLY A 191 -29.24 -5.60 -9.82
N ARG A 192 -28.41 -4.58 -9.54
CA ARG A 192 -28.39 -3.30 -10.27
C ARG A 192 -27.00 -2.67 -10.28
N GLY A 193 -26.71 -1.90 -11.36
CA GLY A 193 -25.43 -1.22 -11.55
C GLY A 193 -24.39 -2.06 -12.26
N THR A 194 -23.14 -1.64 -12.20
CA THR A 194 -21.98 -2.34 -12.74
C THR A 194 -20.90 -2.49 -11.68
N LEU A 195 -20.15 -3.59 -11.74
CA LEU A 195 -18.96 -3.82 -10.90
C LEU A 195 -17.74 -4.00 -11.83
N THR A 196 -16.86 -3.03 -11.83
CA THR A 196 -15.65 -3.04 -12.63
C THR A 196 -14.45 -3.47 -11.79
N PHE A 197 -13.67 -4.43 -12.28
CA PHE A 197 -12.38 -4.81 -11.69
C PHE A 197 -11.24 -4.25 -12.54
N VAL A 198 -10.38 -3.46 -11.91
CA VAL A 198 -9.11 -2.99 -12.47
C VAL A 198 -7.97 -3.75 -11.78
N GLY A 199 -7.28 -4.55 -12.56
CA GLY A 199 -6.23 -5.45 -12.12
C GLY A 199 -6.30 -6.81 -12.79
N ASP A 200 -5.40 -7.70 -12.42
CA ASP A 200 -5.32 -9.04 -12.99
C ASP A 200 -4.87 -10.05 -11.93
N GLY A 201 -5.09 -11.33 -12.19
CA GLY A 201 -4.68 -12.40 -11.30
C GLY A 201 -5.36 -13.74 -11.60
N PRO A 202 -5.00 -14.79 -10.84
CA PRO A 202 -5.45 -16.16 -11.09
C PRO A 202 -6.96 -16.37 -10.94
N LEU A 203 -7.68 -15.45 -10.30
CA LEU A 203 -9.14 -15.54 -10.15
C LEU A 203 -9.92 -14.88 -11.30
N ARG A 204 -9.24 -14.28 -12.29
CA ARG A 204 -9.88 -13.67 -13.45
C ARG A 204 -10.88 -14.61 -14.15
N PRO A 205 -10.55 -15.88 -14.46
CA PRO A 205 -11.49 -16.77 -15.17
C PRO A 205 -12.79 -17.03 -14.41
N GLN A 206 -12.79 -16.89 -13.06
CA GLN A 206 -13.98 -17.11 -12.23
C GLN A 206 -14.87 -15.86 -12.14
N LEU A 207 -14.39 -14.71 -12.62
CA LEU A 207 -15.14 -13.45 -12.70
C LEU A 207 -15.68 -13.19 -14.10
N GLU A 208 -15.08 -13.79 -15.13
CA GLU A 208 -15.50 -13.63 -16.53
C GLU A 208 -16.93 -14.13 -16.77
N GLY A 209 -17.71 -13.35 -17.54
CA GLY A 209 -19.09 -13.68 -17.91
C GLY A 209 -20.12 -13.51 -16.80
N ARG A 210 -19.74 -13.04 -15.61
CA ARG A 210 -20.73 -12.74 -14.54
C ARG A 210 -21.57 -11.51 -14.90
N PRO A 211 -22.89 -11.55 -14.72
CA PRO A 211 -23.78 -10.44 -15.06
C PRO A 211 -23.38 -9.13 -14.36
N GLY A 212 -23.24 -8.05 -15.13
CA GLY A 212 -22.90 -6.73 -14.62
C GLY A 212 -21.44 -6.57 -14.13
N VAL A 213 -20.60 -7.58 -14.33
CA VAL A 213 -19.16 -7.55 -13.98
C VAL A 213 -18.32 -7.23 -15.21
N GLU A 214 -17.45 -6.25 -15.08
CA GLU A 214 -16.50 -5.83 -16.11
C GLU A 214 -15.05 -6.05 -15.65
N LEU A 215 -14.20 -6.58 -16.54
CA LEU A 215 -12.78 -6.87 -16.25
C LEU A 215 -11.87 -6.07 -17.19
N VAL A 216 -11.42 -4.91 -16.72
CA VAL A 216 -10.56 -4.00 -17.50
C VAL A 216 -9.13 -4.57 -17.67
N GLY A 217 -8.67 -5.38 -16.71
CA GLY A 217 -7.28 -5.80 -16.66
C GLY A 217 -6.40 -4.78 -15.94
N ARG A 218 -5.08 -4.92 -16.08
CA ARG A 218 -4.12 -3.98 -15.48
C ARG A 218 -4.08 -2.69 -16.29
N VAL A 219 -4.14 -1.56 -15.61
CA VAL A 219 -3.96 -0.24 -16.20
C VAL A 219 -2.67 0.40 -15.68
N PRO A 220 -2.03 1.29 -16.45
CA PRO A 220 -0.97 2.15 -15.92
C PRO A 220 -1.46 2.98 -14.74
N TYR A 221 -0.58 3.28 -13.79
CA TYR A 221 -0.97 3.98 -12.54
C TYR A 221 -1.53 5.39 -12.79
N ASP A 222 -1.05 6.07 -13.81
CA ASP A 222 -1.56 7.38 -14.23
C ASP A 222 -3.00 7.36 -14.78
N ARG A 223 -3.50 6.15 -15.14
CA ARG A 223 -4.89 5.95 -15.57
C ARG A 223 -5.82 5.51 -14.43
N VAL A 224 -5.30 5.23 -13.23
CA VAL A 224 -6.11 4.83 -12.07
C VAL A 224 -7.08 5.94 -11.63
N PRO A 225 -6.69 7.23 -11.58
CA PRO A 225 -7.63 8.31 -11.23
C PRO A 225 -8.87 8.35 -12.13
N GLU A 226 -8.72 8.11 -13.44
CA GLU A 226 -9.84 8.07 -14.39
C GLU A 226 -10.80 6.91 -14.08
N GLN A 227 -10.28 5.74 -13.73
CA GLN A 227 -11.10 4.59 -13.36
C GLN A 227 -11.88 4.87 -12.05
N ILE A 228 -11.23 5.52 -11.09
CA ILE A 228 -11.87 5.94 -9.85
C ILE A 228 -12.95 7.00 -10.14
N ALA A 229 -12.65 8.00 -10.96
CA ALA A 229 -13.59 9.05 -11.34
C ALA A 229 -14.85 8.50 -12.04
N ALA A 230 -14.72 7.42 -12.82
CA ALA A 230 -15.83 6.74 -13.49
C ALA A 230 -16.70 5.88 -12.56
N SER A 231 -16.42 5.82 -11.25
CA SER A 231 -17.17 5.04 -10.26
C SER A 231 -17.87 5.93 -9.23
N HIS A 232 -18.90 5.38 -8.55
CA HIS A 232 -19.54 6.00 -7.39
C HIS A 232 -18.93 5.48 -6.08
N VAL A 233 -18.63 4.18 -6.04
CA VAL A 233 -18.15 3.46 -4.85
C VAL A 233 -16.94 2.62 -5.20
N VAL A 234 -15.88 2.73 -4.41
CA VAL A 234 -14.71 1.86 -4.56
C VAL A 234 -14.69 0.79 -3.46
N CYS A 235 -14.54 -0.47 -3.86
CA CYS A 235 -14.72 -1.63 -3.01
C CYS A 235 -13.41 -2.39 -2.81
N GLN A 236 -12.99 -2.58 -1.57
CA GLN A 236 -11.82 -3.41 -1.22
C GLN A 236 -12.10 -4.24 0.05
N PRO A 237 -13.04 -5.22 -0.01
CA PRO A 237 -13.39 -6.06 1.13
C PRO A 237 -12.37 -7.19 1.31
N SER A 238 -11.08 -6.87 1.30
CA SER A 238 -9.98 -7.82 1.48
C SER A 238 -10.17 -8.64 2.76
N LEU A 239 -9.81 -9.92 2.75
CA LEU A 239 -9.81 -10.75 3.97
C LEU A 239 -8.94 -10.14 5.07
N ILE A 240 -7.89 -9.44 4.67
CA ILE A 240 -7.04 -8.61 5.52
C ILE A 240 -6.37 -7.54 4.65
N GLU A 241 -6.38 -6.29 5.09
CA GLU A 241 -5.75 -5.18 4.38
C GLU A 241 -4.79 -4.43 5.31
N PRO A 242 -3.47 -4.54 5.09
CA PRO A 242 -2.50 -3.88 5.97
C PRO A 242 -2.63 -2.36 6.05
N PHE A 243 -3.01 -1.71 4.95
CA PHE A 243 -3.29 -0.28 4.89
C PHE A 243 -4.54 -0.01 4.04
N GLY A 244 -4.48 -0.15 2.73
CA GLY A 244 -5.59 0.10 1.83
C GLY A 244 -5.35 1.28 0.88
N GLN A 245 -4.21 1.28 0.19
CA GLN A 245 -3.81 2.37 -0.71
C GLN A 245 -4.90 2.77 -1.71
N ALA A 246 -5.53 1.79 -2.38
CA ALA A 246 -6.59 2.08 -3.36
C ALA A 246 -7.86 2.69 -2.74
N LEU A 247 -8.13 2.42 -1.45
CA LEU A 247 -9.22 3.08 -0.72
C LEU A 247 -8.89 4.56 -0.48
N LEU A 248 -7.66 4.83 -0.05
CA LEU A 248 -7.20 6.20 0.18
C LEU A 248 -7.18 7.01 -1.12
N GLU A 249 -6.73 6.41 -2.22
CA GLU A 249 -6.78 7.00 -3.57
C GLU A 249 -8.24 7.32 -3.99
N ALA A 250 -9.17 6.41 -3.72
CA ALA A 250 -10.59 6.62 -3.99
C ALA A 250 -11.18 7.77 -3.17
N MET A 251 -10.87 7.80 -1.87
CA MET A 251 -11.32 8.86 -0.96
C MET A 251 -10.75 10.22 -1.38
N ALA A 252 -9.50 10.27 -1.85
CA ALA A 252 -8.90 11.49 -2.41
C ALA A 252 -9.68 12.02 -3.62
N CYS A 253 -10.21 11.13 -4.48
CA CYS A 253 -11.11 11.48 -5.58
C CYS A 253 -12.55 11.79 -5.14
N GLY A 254 -12.84 11.87 -3.85
CA GLY A 254 -14.19 12.07 -3.32
C GLY A 254 -15.10 10.88 -3.56
N ARG A 255 -14.59 9.65 -3.57
CA ARG A 255 -15.40 8.44 -3.71
C ARG A 255 -15.68 7.79 -2.36
N THR A 256 -16.92 7.37 -2.16
CA THR A 256 -17.29 6.52 -1.03
C THR A 256 -16.62 5.17 -1.14
N VAL A 257 -16.25 4.57 -0.01
CA VAL A 257 -15.56 3.28 -0.01
C VAL A 257 -16.34 2.20 0.74
N VAL A 258 -16.22 0.95 0.26
CA VAL A 258 -16.59 -0.26 1.02
C VAL A 258 -15.33 -1.04 1.30
N ALA A 259 -14.98 -1.17 2.57
CA ALA A 259 -13.71 -1.72 2.98
C ALA A 259 -13.84 -2.79 4.06
N THR A 260 -12.82 -3.65 4.18
CA THR A 260 -12.75 -4.56 5.31
C THR A 260 -12.54 -3.83 6.64
N ARG A 261 -13.18 -4.33 7.70
CA ARG A 261 -12.89 -3.91 9.08
C ARG A 261 -11.63 -4.55 9.69
N ILE A 262 -10.91 -5.40 8.92
CA ILE A 262 -9.72 -6.12 9.39
C ILE A 262 -8.46 -5.53 8.76
N GLY A 263 -7.65 -4.85 9.57
CA GLY A 263 -6.40 -4.23 9.14
C GLY A 263 -6.37 -2.73 9.34
N GLY A 264 -5.76 -2.01 8.41
CA GLY A 264 -5.59 -0.56 8.43
C GLY A 264 -6.82 0.28 8.07
N PRO A 265 -7.78 -0.16 7.22
CA PRO A 265 -8.89 0.70 6.80
C PRO A 265 -9.68 1.36 7.95
N PRO A 266 -9.94 0.69 9.11
CA PRO A 266 -10.59 1.34 10.23
C PRO A 266 -9.85 2.56 10.82
N GLU A 267 -8.58 2.74 10.50
CA GLU A 267 -7.76 3.83 11.03
C GLU A 267 -7.98 5.14 10.26
N PHE A 268 -8.54 5.09 9.03
CA PHE A 268 -8.70 6.27 8.18
C PHE A 268 -10.04 6.38 7.44
N VAL A 269 -10.92 5.37 7.53
CA VAL A 269 -12.26 5.41 6.91
C VAL A 269 -13.32 5.73 7.97
N PRO A 270 -13.76 7.00 8.11
CA PRO A 270 -14.86 7.35 9.00
C PRO A 270 -16.21 6.91 8.40
N PRO A 271 -17.27 6.78 9.22
CA PRO A 271 -18.58 6.29 8.77
C PRO A 271 -19.21 7.12 7.64
N GLU A 272 -18.93 8.42 7.58
CA GLU A 272 -19.44 9.34 6.55
C GLU A 272 -18.70 9.16 5.21
N ALA A 273 -17.49 8.59 5.22
CA ALA A 273 -16.67 8.36 4.03
C ALA A 273 -16.87 6.96 3.44
N GLY A 274 -17.40 6.02 4.19
CA GLY A 274 -17.56 4.66 3.71
C GLY A 274 -18.12 3.66 4.71
N VAL A 275 -18.21 2.41 4.29
CA VAL A 275 -18.77 1.33 5.10
C VAL A 275 -17.70 0.26 5.34
N LEU A 276 -17.46 -0.07 6.62
CA LEU A 276 -16.56 -1.12 7.04
C LEU A 276 -17.32 -2.43 7.28
N VAL A 277 -16.89 -3.52 6.63
CA VAL A 277 -17.59 -4.81 6.68
C VAL A 277 -16.72 -5.93 7.21
N ASP A 278 -17.35 -6.97 7.73
CA ASP A 278 -16.72 -8.27 7.89
C ASP A 278 -16.52 -8.89 6.50
N PRO A 279 -15.28 -9.15 6.09
CA PRO A 279 -15.02 -9.70 4.76
C PRO A 279 -15.49 -11.16 4.59
N ALA A 280 -15.86 -11.84 5.68
CA ALA A 280 -16.41 -13.19 5.64
C ALA A 280 -17.93 -13.22 5.49
N ASP A 281 -18.61 -12.12 5.77
CA ASP A 281 -20.08 -12.00 5.70
C ASP A 281 -20.51 -11.41 4.34
N GLU A 282 -21.08 -12.25 3.49
CA GLU A 282 -21.51 -11.87 2.14
C GLU A 282 -22.80 -11.03 2.15
N GLU A 283 -23.68 -11.26 3.12
CA GLU A 283 -24.93 -10.49 3.24
C GLU A 283 -24.61 -9.06 3.72
N ALA A 284 -23.80 -8.93 4.76
CA ALA A 284 -23.30 -7.63 5.22
C ALA A 284 -22.55 -6.88 4.12
N LEU A 285 -21.80 -7.58 3.25
CA LEU A 285 -21.14 -6.96 2.11
C LEU A 285 -22.14 -6.43 1.06
N ALA A 286 -23.21 -7.18 0.77
CA ALA A 286 -24.26 -6.72 -0.14
C ALA A 286 -25.00 -5.49 0.44
N ASP A 287 -25.28 -5.49 1.73
CA ASP A 287 -25.90 -4.34 2.42
C ASP A 287 -24.99 -3.12 2.43
N ALA A 288 -23.68 -3.32 2.65
CA ALA A 288 -22.70 -2.25 2.58
C ALA A 288 -22.61 -1.63 1.18
N LEU A 289 -22.69 -2.42 0.12
CA LEU A 289 -22.73 -1.91 -1.25
C LEU A 289 -23.98 -1.04 -1.49
N ARG A 290 -25.16 -1.46 -0.98
CA ARG A 290 -26.41 -0.66 -1.06
C ARG A 290 -26.29 0.64 -0.28
N ALA A 291 -25.79 0.58 0.96
CA ALA A 291 -25.63 1.73 1.84
C ALA A 291 -24.63 2.75 1.25
N ALA A 292 -23.48 2.27 0.79
CA ALA A 292 -22.46 3.13 0.19
C ALA A 292 -22.93 3.84 -1.07
N ALA A 293 -23.77 3.19 -1.89
CA ALA A 293 -24.38 3.82 -3.07
C ALA A 293 -25.37 4.94 -2.74
N GLY A 294 -25.84 5.02 -1.51
CA GLY A 294 -26.71 6.10 -0.99
C GLY A 294 -25.96 7.29 -0.41
N LEU A 295 -24.64 7.19 -0.23
CA LEU A 295 -23.82 8.29 0.26
C LEU A 295 -23.53 9.32 -0.86
N PRO A 296 -23.16 10.56 -0.50
CA PRO A 296 -22.83 11.59 -1.49
C PRO A 296 -21.76 11.15 -2.49
N CYS A 297 -21.89 11.60 -3.75
CA CYS A 297 -20.87 11.46 -4.78
C CYS A 297 -20.80 12.76 -5.62
N PRO A 298 -19.68 13.53 -5.56
CA PRO A 298 -18.50 13.27 -4.71
C PRO A 298 -18.83 13.34 -3.21
N ASN A 299 -18.07 12.59 -2.42
CA ASN A 299 -18.21 12.52 -0.96
C ASN A 299 -17.18 13.44 -0.28
N PRO A 300 -17.62 14.57 0.32
CA PRO A 300 -16.70 15.51 0.97
C PRO A 300 -15.98 14.92 2.18
N ALA A 301 -16.65 14.06 2.96
CA ALA A 301 -16.03 13.43 4.13
C ALA A 301 -14.90 12.48 3.74
N ALA A 302 -15.06 11.77 2.61
CA ALA A 302 -13.99 10.94 2.05
C ALA A 302 -12.76 11.78 1.67
N ARG A 303 -12.96 12.90 0.96
CA ARG A 303 -11.87 13.82 0.60
C ARG A 303 -11.17 14.39 1.83
N THR A 304 -11.93 14.90 2.79
CA THR A 304 -11.37 15.45 4.05
C THR A 304 -10.55 14.42 4.81
N ALA A 305 -11.04 13.18 4.90
CA ALA A 305 -10.28 12.10 5.54
C ALA A 305 -8.97 11.80 4.79
N ALA A 306 -8.99 11.80 3.45
CA ALA A 306 -7.79 11.57 2.63
C ALA A 306 -6.75 12.70 2.76
N GLU A 307 -7.15 13.93 2.99
CA GLU A 307 -6.24 15.09 3.13
C GLU A 307 -5.28 14.95 4.32
N ALA A 308 -5.69 14.27 5.39
CA ALA A 308 -4.82 13.96 6.51
C ALA A 308 -3.66 12.99 6.15
N HIS A 309 -3.77 12.35 4.99
CA HIS A 309 -2.83 11.36 4.46
C HIS A 309 -2.13 11.84 3.16
N ASP A 310 -2.01 13.15 2.94
CA ASP A 310 -1.22 13.69 1.82
C ASP A 310 0.21 13.11 1.87
N VAL A 311 0.70 12.61 0.75
CA VAL A 311 2.05 12.05 0.64
C VAL A 311 3.14 13.03 1.09
N ARG A 312 2.92 14.34 0.92
CA ARG A 312 3.83 15.39 1.37
C ARG A 312 3.91 15.46 2.90
N LEU A 313 2.78 15.32 3.60
CA LEU A 313 2.74 15.24 5.06
C LEU A 313 3.40 13.94 5.57
N GLN A 314 3.18 12.83 4.88
CA GLN A 314 3.82 11.57 5.25
C GLN A 314 5.34 11.62 4.99
N ALA A 315 5.78 12.23 3.89
CA ALA A 315 7.19 12.42 3.60
C ALA A 315 7.91 13.28 4.66
N GLU A 316 7.23 14.30 5.21
CA GLU A 316 7.77 15.08 6.34
C GLU A 316 7.98 14.21 7.58
N LYS A 317 7.02 13.33 7.91
CA LYS A 317 7.17 12.40 9.03
C LYS A 317 8.31 11.41 8.78
N VAL A 318 8.41 10.87 7.56
CA VAL A 318 9.51 9.96 7.16
C VAL A 318 10.85 10.67 7.25
N GLU A 319 10.96 11.90 6.73
CA GLU A 319 12.18 12.72 6.81
C GLU A 319 12.68 12.84 8.26
N ARG A 320 11.79 13.19 9.19
CA ARG A 320 12.15 13.29 10.62
C ARG A 320 12.75 11.99 11.17
N VAL A 321 12.17 10.84 10.80
CA VAL A 321 12.70 9.53 11.21
C VAL A 321 14.08 9.27 10.60
N LEU A 322 14.25 9.59 9.30
CA LEU A 322 15.53 9.44 8.61
C LEU A 322 16.60 10.35 9.20
N GLU A 323 16.28 11.60 9.52
CA GLU A 323 17.21 12.54 10.16
C GLU A 323 17.63 12.08 11.55
N LEU A 324 16.68 11.62 12.37
CA LEU A 324 16.99 11.08 13.68
C LEU A 324 17.92 9.88 13.60
N ALA A 325 17.66 8.99 12.62
CA ALA A 325 18.53 7.85 12.37
C ALA A 325 19.95 8.26 11.92
N ALA A 326 20.05 9.25 11.02
CA ALA A 326 21.32 9.74 10.49
C ALA A 326 22.20 10.43 11.58
N ARG A 327 21.58 11.10 12.55
CA ARG A 327 22.29 11.75 13.67
C ARG A 327 22.84 10.75 14.70
N GLY A 328 22.37 9.50 14.68
CA GLY A 328 22.71 8.49 15.68
C GLY A 328 22.05 8.73 17.05
N PRO A 329 22.16 7.79 17.99
CA PRO A 329 21.69 8.02 19.35
C PRO A 329 22.45 9.23 19.94
N ARG A 330 21.70 10.19 20.52
CA ARG A 330 22.32 11.23 21.35
C ARG A 330 23.01 10.52 22.52
N ALA A 331 24.31 10.74 22.65
CA ALA A 331 25.14 10.24 23.76
C ALA A 331 24.58 10.73 25.10
#